data_dcd2066549dd0a5b5e01dbaaa39a5c70
#
_entry.id   dcd2066549dd0a5b5e01dbaaa39a5c70
#
_cell.length_a   1.000
_cell.length_b   1.000
_cell.length_c   1.000
_cell.angle_alpha   90.00
_cell.angle_beta   90.00
_cell.angle_gamma   90.00
#
_symmetry.space_group_name_H-M   'P 1'
#
loop_
_entity.id
_entity.type
_entity.pdbx_description
1 polymer ?
#
loop_
_entity_poly.entity_id
_entity_poly.type
_entity_poly.pdbx_seq_one_letter_code
_entity_poly.pdbx_strand_id
1 'polypeptide(L)'
;LAERVERAAQAWAAEGWTTSPPAVEFSGGYAITLEDSRLITSDAVVQVVSTLVAVLLVFLVAFRRPAALAFAIFPMVTGLGLAVVFVALALGRLNSLTSATGALLIGLGIDYVIVLYGRYVEERQLGASHEQALDAIGRQTGVGVLLGAVTTAATFYAFLVTDFAGLSELGLLTGTGILLLALSVFLLLPALLTLLYGRRAQLPRLYLHSFGSDRLCRAALSWPRTTIVIAAVLT
;
A
#
# COMPACT_ATOMS: atom_id res chain seq x y z
N LEU A 1 -1.35 36.63 1.53
CA LEU A 1 -1.26 37.58 0.41
C LEU A 1 -2.54 37.50 -0.42
N ALA A 2 -2.99 36.31 -0.85
CA ALA A 2 -4.21 36.11 -1.66
C ALA A 2 -5.44 36.77 -1.03
N GLU A 3 -5.72 36.48 0.25
CA GLU A 3 -6.84 37.10 0.98
C GLU A 3 -6.78 38.64 1.07
N ARG A 4 -5.58 39.22 1.04
CA ARG A 4 -5.44 40.67 1.04
C ARG A 4 -5.75 41.27 -0.31
N VAL A 5 -5.37 40.58 -1.38
CA VAL A 5 -5.65 41.00 -2.76
C VAL A 5 -7.13 40.82 -3.09
N GLU A 6 -7.76 39.74 -2.68
CA GLU A 6 -9.20 39.54 -2.82
C GLU A 6 -10.02 40.60 -2.08
N ARG A 7 -9.62 40.95 -0.85
CA ARG A 7 -10.24 42.04 -0.09
C ARG A 7 -10.08 43.38 -0.79
N ALA A 8 -8.91 43.64 -1.37
CA ALA A 8 -8.69 44.86 -2.16
C ALA A 8 -9.54 44.92 -3.43
N ALA A 9 -9.68 43.79 -4.15
CA ALA A 9 -10.53 43.66 -5.33
C ALA A 9 -12.02 43.89 -4.98
N GLN A 10 -12.49 43.34 -3.86
CA GLN A 10 -13.84 43.55 -3.36
C GLN A 10 -14.09 45.02 -2.95
N ALA A 11 -13.10 45.68 -2.34
CA ALA A 11 -13.15 47.12 -2.00
C ALA A 11 -13.25 47.97 -3.26
N TRP A 12 -12.50 47.68 -4.31
CA TRP A 12 -12.60 48.37 -5.60
C TRP A 12 -13.97 48.21 -6.28
N ALA A 13 -14.56 47.04 -6.21
CA ALA A 13 -15.92 46.82 -6.71
C ALA A 13 -16.96 47.62 -5.90
N ALA A 14 -16.76 47.74 -4.57
CA ALA A 14 -17.64 48.54 -3.70
C ALA A 14 -17.55 50.06 -3.96
N GLU A 15 -16.39 50.56 -4.42
CA GLU A 15 -16.18 51.95 -4.81
C GLU A 15 -16.78 52.30 -6.20
N GLY A 16 -17.39 51.34 -6.89
CA GLY A 16 -18.09 51.57 -8.17
C GLY A 16 -17.19 51.69 -9.41
N TRP A 17 -15.90 51.31 -9.29
CA TRP A 17 -14.94 51.30 -10.38
C TRP A 17 -15.20 50.19 -11.37
N THR A 18 -15.91 49.11 -10.97
CA THR A 18 -16.28 47.98 -11.81
C THR A 18 -17.67 47.48 -11.43
N THR A 19 -18.43 46.96 -12.43
CA THR A 19 -19.77 46.37 -12.20
C THR A 19 -19.74 45.00 -11.53
N SER A 20 -18.56 44.35 -11.48
CA SER A 20 -18.32 43.09 -10.79
C SER A 20 -16.88 43.08 -10.24
N PRO A 21 -16.61 42.42 -9.09
CA PRO A 21 -15.24 42.30 -8.59
C PRO A 21 -14.36 41.67 -9.68
N PRO A 22 -13.18 42.25 -9.97
CA PRO A 22 -12.26 41.68 -10.94
C PRO A 22 -11.84 40.26 -10.48
N ALA A 23 -11.91 39.32 -11.42
CA ALA A 23 -11.34 37.99 -11.18
C ALA A 23 -9.82 38.11 -11.08
N VAL A 24 -9.29 37.90 -9.90
CA VAL A 24 -7.84 37.96 -9.66
C VAL A 24 -7.27 36.55 -9.77
N GLU A 25 -6.59 36.27 -10.86
CA GLU A 25 -5.83 35.03 -11.03
C GLU A 25 -4.38 35.27 -10.64
N PHE A 26 -3.89 34.48 -9.67
CA PHE A 26 -2.50 34.49 -9.28
C PHE A 26 -1.71 33.58 -10.24
N SER A 27 -0.80 34.15 -10.98
CA SER A 27 0.13 33.45 -11.86
C SER A 27 1.54 33.53 -11.31
N GLY A 28 2.31 32.45 -11.48
CA GLY A 28 3.70 32.35 -11.06
C GLY A 28 3.99 31.17 -10.16
N GLY A 29 5.24 30.77 -10.05
CA GLY A 29 5.67 29.52 -9.38
C GLY A 29 5.13 29.38 -7.96
N TYR A 30 4.95 30.45 -7.21
CA TYR A 30 4.44 30.40 -5.83
C TYR A 30 2.92 30.12 -5.75
N ALA A 31 2.14 30.66 -6.67
CA ALA A 31 0.71 30.44 -6.72
C ALA A 31 0.41 28.98 -7.17
N ILE A 32 1.13 28.53 -8.19
CA ILE A 32 1.07 27.14 -8.66
C ILE A 32 1.46 26.16 -7.55
N THR A 33 2.53 26.45 -6.79
CA THR A 33 2.98 25.60 -5.67
C THR A 33 1.96 25.51 -4.53
N LEU A 34 1.21 26.58 -4.25
CA LEU A 34 0.17 26.58 -3.21
C LEU A 34 -1.07 25.79 -3.64
N GLU A 35 -1.46 25.92 -4.91
CA GLU A 35 -2.59 25.21 -5.49
C GLU A 35 -2.27 23.70 -5.65
N ASP A 36 -1.09 23.38 -6.15
CA ASP A 36 -0.55 22.03 -6.19
C ASP A 36 -0.49 21.39 -4.80
N SER A 37 -0.05 22.11 -3.78
CA SER A 37 0.03 21.56 -2.41
C SER A 37 -1.32 21.17 -1.84
N ARG A 38 -2.40 21.90 -2.14
CA ARG A 38 -3.76 21.54 -1.73
C ARG A 38 -4.30 20.35 -2.50
N LEU A 39 -4.10 20.31 -3.81
CA LEU A 39 -4.50 19.21 -4.69
C LEU A 39 -3.74 17.94 -4.31
N ILE A 40 -2.44 18.00 -4.10
CA ILE A 40 -1.59 16.86 -3.70
C ILE A 40 -2.11 16.22 -2.41
N THR A 41 -2.45 17.03 -1.40
CA THR A 41 -2.93 16.48 -0.12
C THR A 41 -4.30 15.82 -0.27
N SER A 42 -5.22 16.42 -1.03
CA SER A 42 -6.53 15.83 -1.32
C SER A 42 -6.40 14.54 -2.11
N ASP A 43 -5.58 14.55 -3.16
CA ASP A 43 -5.37 13.39 -4.03
C ASP A 43 -4.68 12.24 -3.28
N ALA A 44 -3.71 12.54 -2.41
CA ALA A 44 -3.04 11.53 -1.58
C ALA A 44 -4.04 10.81 -0.65
N VAL A 45 -4.94 11.55 -0.01
CA VAL A 45 -5.97 10.96 0.86
C VAL A 45 -6.93 10.09 0.04
N VAL A 46 -7.42 10.59 -1.10
CA VAL A 46 -8.31 9.84 -1.99
C VAL A 46 -7.63 8.57 -2.50
N GLN A 47 -6.37 8.64 -2.92
CA GLN A 47 -5.58 7.49 -3.38
C GLN A 47 -5.40 6.45 -2.26
N VAL A 48 -4.99 6.85 -1.07
CA VAL A 48 -4.80 5.95 0.08
C VAL A 48 -6.11 5.27 0.46
N VAL A 49 -7.20 6.04 0.59
CA VAL A 49 -8.51 5.49 0.98
C VAL A 49 -9.07 4.56 -0.08
N SER A 50 -9.05 4.96 -1.36
CA SER A 50 -9.56 4.13 -2.46
C SER A 50 -8.76 2.84 -2.62
N THR A 51 -7.43 2.92 -2.52
CA THR A 51 -6.55 1.73 -2.56
C THR A 51 -6.82 0.82 -1.37
N LEU A 52 -6.95 1.37 -0.17
CA LEU A 52 -7.26 0.57 1.01
C LEU A 52 -8.61 -0.14 0.87
N VAL A 53 -9.64 0.55 0.41
CA VAL A 53 -10.97 -0.03 0.18
C VAL A 53 -10.90 -1.14 -0.87
N ALA A 54 -10.25 -0.88 -2.02
CA ALA A 54 -10.11 -1.85 -3.10
C ALA A 54 -9.39 -3.13 -2.62
N VAL A 55 -8.27 -2.95 -1.91
CA VAL A 55 -7.46 -4.02 -1.36
C VAL A 55 -8.23 -4.85 -0.32
N LEU A 56 -8.96 -4.19 0.58
CA LEU A 56 -9.79 -4.87 1.59
C LEU A 56 -10.96 -5.63 0.95
N LEU A 57 -11.54 -5.12 -0.14
CA LEU A 57 -12.56 -5.83 -0.91
C LEU A 57 -11.99 -7.10 -1.55
N VAL A 58 -10.82 -7.01 -2.19
CA VAL A 58 -10.13 -8.19 -2.75
C VAL A 58 -9.83 -9.20 -1.64
N PHE A 59 -9.32 -8.76 -0.49
CA PHE A 59 -9.04 -9.61 0.66
C PHE A 59 -10.32 -10.29 1.19
N LEU A 60 -11.42 -9.54 1.28
CA LEU A 60 -12.72 -10.07 1.71
C LEU A 60 -13.25 -11.13 0.73
N VAL A 61 -13.11 -10.90 -0.58
CA VAL A 61 -13.50 -11.87 -1.62
C VAL A 61 -12.64 -13.13 -1.54
N ALA A 62 -11.32 -12.96 -1.33
CA ALA A 62 -10.38 -14.08 -1.24
C ALA A 62 -10.65 -14.97 -0.03
N PHE A 63 -10.83 -14.39 1.14
CA PHE A 63 -10.98 -15.13 2.40
C PHE A 63 -12.43 -15.30 2.86
N ARG A 64 -13.39 -14.57 2.26
CA ARG A 64 -14.84 -14.63 2.54
C ARG A 64 -15.21 -14.50 4.02
N ARG A 65 -14.41 -13.77 4.81
CA ARG A 65 -14.62 -13.58 6.25
C ARG A 65 -14.33 -12.15 6.66
N PRO A 66 -15.33 -11.43 7.17
CA PRO A 66 -15.10 -10.08 7.67
C PRO A 66 -14.13 -10.03 8.86
N ALA A 67 -14.13 -11.08 9.72
CA ALA A 67 -13.18 -11.16 10.82
C ALA A 67 -11.71 -11.28 10.36
N ALA A 68 -11.46 -11.77 9.14
CA ALA A 68 -10.11 -11.84 8.58
C ALA A 68 -9.56 -10.45 8.21
N LEU A 69 -10.43 -9.47 7.95
CA LEU A 69 -10.03 -8.08 7.67
C LEU A 69 -9.19 -7.47 8.80
N ALA A 70 -9.46 -7.83 10.05
CA ALA A 70 -8.68 -7.32 11.18
C ALA A 70 -7.20 -7.69 11.07
N PHE A 71 -6.89 -8.88 10.52
CA PHE A 71 -5.51 -9.34 10.30
C PHE A 71 -4.80 -8.58 9.19
N ALA A 72 -5.54 -7.98 8.27
CA ALA A 72 -5.00 -7.13 7.22
C ALA A 72 -4.91 -5.67 7.69
N ILE A 73 -6.00 -5.12 8.21
CA ILE A 73 -6.12 -3.70 8.55
C ILE A 73 -5.09 -3.30 9.62
N PHE A 74 -5.00 -4.07 10.71
CA PHE A 74 -4.21 -3.65 11.85
C PHE A 74 -2.69 -3.54 11.54
N PRO A 75 -2.02 -4.57 10.96
CA PRO A 75 -0.62 -4.45 10.56
C PRO A 75 -0.40 -3.38 9.48
N MET A 76 -1.34 -3.24 8.53
CA MET A 76 -1.20 -2.26 7.45
C MET A 76 -1.30 -0.83 7.95
N VAL A 77 -2.30 -0.53 8.79
CA VAL A 77 -2.45 0.81 9.38
C VAL A 77 -1.25 1.17 10.26
N THR A 78 -0.76 0.20 11.05
CA THR A 78 0.44 0.42 11.87
C THR A 78 1.68 0.64 11.02
N GLY A 79 1.91 -0.18 9.99
CA GLY A 79 3.06 -0.03 9.09
C GLY A 79 3.02 1.26 8.29
N LEU A 80 1.84 1.65 7.79
CA LEU A 80 1.64 2.94 7.11
C LEU A 80 1.85 4.11 8.08
N GLY A 81 1.35 4.00 9.32
CA GLY A 81 1.59 5.01 10.37
C GLY A 81 3.07 5.20 10.65
N LEU A 82 3.84 4.11 10.77
CA LEU A 82 5.30 4.18 10.92
C LEU A 82 5.98 4.85 9.71
N ALA A 83 5.51 4.55 8.50
CA ALA A 83 6.02 5.20 7.28
C ALA A 83 5.72 6.70 7.28
N VAL A 84 4.51 7.12 7.69
CA VAL A 84 4.15 8.54 7.82
C VAL A 84 5.02 9.25 8.86
N VAL A 85 5.28 8.62 10.02
CA VAL A 85 6.19 9.16 11.04
C VAL A 85 7.60 9.31 10.46
N PHE A 86 8.08 8.32 9.72
CA PHE A 86 9.38 8.40 9.05
C PHE A 86 9.44 9.56 8.06
N VAL A 87 8.40 9.76 7.23
CA VAL A 87 8.29 10.89 6.30
C VAL A 87 8.38 12.22 7.04
N ALA A 88 7.61 12.36 8.12
CA ALA A 88 7.58 13.59 8.91
C ALA A 88 8.95 13.93 9.50
N LEU A 89 9.71 12.93 9.93
CA LEU A 89 11.04 13.10 10.53
C LEU A 89 12.14 13.30 9.50
N ALA A 90 12.07 12.61 8.34
CA ALA A 90 13.14 12.61 7.36
C ALA A 90 13.05 13.75 6.36
N LEU A 91 11.85 14.09 5.89
CA LEU A 91 11.64 15.05 4.80
C LEU A 91 10.85 16.29 5.22
N GLY A 92 9.96 16.17 6.20
CA GLY A 92 9.11 17.25 6.68
C GLY A 92 8.07 17.80 5.69
N ARG A 93 8.09 17.33 4.43
CA ARG A 93 7.16 17.72 3.37
C ARG A 93 6.97 16.58 2.36
N LEU A 94 5.80 16.58 1.70
CA LEU A 94 5.50 15.69 0.58
C LEU A 94 5.51 16.49 -0.72
N ASN A 95 5.96 15.89 -1.80
CA ASN A 95 5.81 16.38 -3.16
C ASN A 95 4.79 15.52 -3.93
N SER A 96 4.42 15.92 -5.16
CA SER A 96 3.45 15.19 -5.99
C SER A 96 3.82 13.72 -6.20
N LEU A 97 5.10 13.42 -6.39
CA LEU A 97 5.57 12.04 -6.60
C LEU A 97 5.51 11.22 -5.30
N THR A 98 5.90 11.82 -4.17
CA THR A 98 5.89 11.13 -2.88
C THR A 98 4.49 10.93 -2.30
N SER A 99 3.50 11.70 -2.75
CA SER A 99 2.10 11.53 -2.34
C SER A 99 1.53 10.17 -2.72
N ALA A 100 1.96 9.61 -3.86
CA ALA A 100 1.54 8.29 -4.32
C ALA A 100 2.13 7.12 -3.50
N THR A 101 3.15 7.38 -2.67
CA THR A 101 3.82 6.33 -1.87
C THR A 101 2.85 5.59 -0.96
N GLY A 102 1.88 6.29 -0.37
CA GLY A 102 0.88 5.66 0.51
C GLY A 102 0.07 4.57 -0.18
N ALA A 103 -0.41 4.83 -1.40
CA ALA A 103 -1.13 3.85 -2.20
C ALA A 103 -0.25 2.67 -2.63
N LEU A 104 1.00 2.94 -3.03
CA LEU A 104 1.99 1.91 -3.35
C LEU A 104 2.27 1.00 -2.14
N LEU A 105 2.48 1.57 -0.96
CA LEU A 105 2.73 0.81 0.26
C LEU A 105 1.55 -0.08 0.63
N ILE A 106 0.31 0.40 0.51
CA ILE A 106 -0.88 -0.41 0.77
C ILE A 106 -0.95 -1.58 -0.21
N GLY A 107 -0.75 -1.33 -1.51
CA GLY A 107 -0.79 -2.37 -2.55
C GLY A 107 0.26 -3.45 -2.36
N LEU A 108 1.51 -3.07 -2.07
CA LEU A 108 2.60 -4.02 -1.84
C LEU A 108 2.51 -4.71 -0.48
N GLY A 109 1.98 -4.02 0.52
CA GLY A 109 1.91 -4.55 1.88
C GLY A 109 0.85 -5.61 2.09
N ILE A 110 -0.27 -5.54 1.37
CA ILE A 110 -1.31 -6.54 1.49
C ILE A 110 -0.83 -7.92 1.04
N ASP A 111 0.09 -7.99 0.09
CA ASP A 111 0.64 -9.24 -0.41
C ASP A 111 1.35 -10.01 0.72
N TYR A 112 2.05 -9.32 1.61
CA TYR A 112 2.67 -9.96 2.79
C TYR A 112 1.63 -10.58 3.71
N VAL A 113 0.53 -9.87 3.95
CA VAL A 113 -0.57 -10.38 4.77
C VAL A 113 -1.25 -11.57 4.10
N ILE A 114 -1.56 -11.47 2.80
CA ILE A 114 -2.23 -12.54 2.05
C ILE A 114 -1.40 -13.83 2.09
N VAL A 115 -0.11 -13.74 1.83
CA VAL A 115 0.80 -14.88 1.77
C VAL A 115 0.95 -15.52 3.15
N LEU A 116 1.22 -14.73 4.19
CA LEU A 116 1.44 -15.25 5.54
C LEU A 116 0.14 -15.77 6.18
N TYR A 117 -0.97 -15.02 6.05
CA TYR A 117 -2.26 -15.44 6.56
C TYR A 117 -2.80 -16.67 5.80
N GLY A 118 -2.64 -16.70 4.48
CA GLY A 118 -3.00 -17.83 3.64
C GLY A 118 -2.27 -19.10 4.07
N ARG A 119 -0.95 -19.01 4.30
CA ARG A 119 -0.15 -20.14 4.78
C ARG A 119 -0.58 -20.61 6.16
N TYR A 120 -0.86 -19.70 7.08
CA TYR A 120 -1.41 -20.07 8.39
C TYR A 120 -2.70 -20.87 8.29
N VAL A 121 -3.63 -20.40 7.46
CA VAL A 121 -4.92 -21.05 7.26
C VAL A 121 -4.75 -22.44 6.63
N GLU A 122 -3.88 -22.56 5.65
CA GLU A 122 -3.56 -23.82 4.98
C GLU A 122 -3.03 -24.85 5.98
N GLU A 123 -2.02 -24.53 6.77
CA GLU A 123 -1.46 -25.42 7.78
C GLU A 123 -2.50 -25.86 8.82
N ARG A 124 -3.32 -24.92 9.30
CA ARG A 124 -4.40 -25.22 10.23
C ARG A 124 -5.48 -26.13 9.64
N GLN A 125 -5.74 -26.05 8.35
CA GLN A 125 -6.68 -26.94 7.64
C GLN A 125 -6.10 -28.34 7.43
N LEU A 126 -4.80 -28.45 7.27
CA LEU A 126 -4.07 -29.73 7.22
C LEU A 126 -3.96 -30.41 8.59
N GLY A 127 -4.46 -29.79 9.66
CA GLY A 127 -4.49 -30.35 11.01
C GLY A 127 -3.29 -29.96 11.88
N ALA A 128 -2.42 -29.07 11.41
CA ALA A 128 -1.30 -28.57 12.21
C ALA A 128 -1.79 -27.82 13.46
N SER A 129 -1.06 -27.90 14.56
CA SER A 129 -1.32 -27.13 15.76
C SER A 129 -1.13 -25.61 15.48
N HIS A 130 -1.60 -24.76 16.42
CA HIS A 130 -1.39 -23.32 16.30
C HIS A 130 0.10 -22.97 16.23
N GLU A 131 0.91 -23.57 17.07
CA GLU A 131 2.36 -23.35 17.12
C GLU A 131 3.07 -23.82 15.84
N GLN A 132 2.69 -24.99 15.32
CA GLN A 132 3.23 -25.51 14.07
C GLN A 132 2.89 -24.60 12.88
N ALA A 133 1.66 -24.09 12.82
CA ALA A 133 1.26 -23.14 11.78
C ALA A 133 2.02 -21.81 11.88
N LEU A 134 2.29 -21.31 13.09
CA LEU A 134 3.10 -20.11 13.29
C LEU A 134 4.57 -20.35 12.91
N ASP A 135 5.13 -21.52 13.23
CA ASP A 135 6.50 -21.88 12.84
C ASP A 135 6.62 -21.96 11.31
N ALA A 136 5.63 -22.54 10.63
CA ALA A 136 5.59 -22.59 9.18
C ALA A 136 5.55 -21.17 8.54
N ILE A 137 4.78 -20.24 9.11
CA ILE A 137 4.80 -18.85 8.69
C ILE A 137 6.20 -18.24 8.84
N GLY A 138 6.81 -18.38 10.03
CA GLY A 138 8.08 -17.72 10.33
C GLY A 138 9.24 -18.30 9.52
N ARG A 139 9.41 -19.61 9.52
CA ARG A 139 10.60 -20.27 8.99
C ARG A 139 10.52 -20.62 7.51
N GLN A 140 9.35 -20.99 7.00
CA GLN A 140 9.22 -21.44 5.63
C GLN A 140 8.80 -20.30 4.71
N THR A 141 7.66 -19.69 4.98
CA THR A 141 7.07 -18.66 4.10
C THR A 141 7.65 -17.28 4.40
N GLY A 142 7.89 -16.98 5.67
CA GLY A 142 8.34 -15.67 6.12
C GLY A 142 9.70 -15.27 5.56
N VAL A 143 10.63 -16.20 5.44
CA VAL A 143 11.95 -15.93 4.84
C VAL A 143 11.79 -15.44 3.39
N GLY A 144 10.93 -16.10 2.59
CA GLY A 144 10.66 -15.69 1.22
C GLY A 144 10.01 -14.30 1.13
N VAL A 145 9.03 -14.03 1.99
CA VAL A 145 8.37 -12.71 2.07
C VAL A 145 9.36 -11.62 2.49
N LEU A 146 10.19 -11.88 3.50
CA LEU A 146 11.21 -10.91 3.94
C LEU A 146 12.23 -10.64 2.84
N LEU A 147 12.72 -11.67 2.16
CA LEU A 147 13.65 -11.52 1.04
C LEU A 147 13.01 -10.69 -0.08
N GLY A 148 11.74 -10.95 -0.42
CA GLY A 148 10.97 -10.16 -1.37
C GLY A 148 10.85 -8.68 -0.94
N ALA A 149 10.57 -8.42 0.33
CA ALA A 149 10.51 -7.06 0.87
C ALA A 149 11.86 -6.34 0.75
N VAL A 150 12.96 -7.02 1.10
CA VAL A 150 14.32 -6.46 1.01
C VAL A 150 14.72 -6.18 -0.44
N THR A 151 14.47 -7.11 -1.36
CA THR A 151 14.79 -6.91 -2.79
C THR A 151 13.96 -5.78 -3.41
N THR A 152 12.68 -5.68 -3.06
CA THR A 152 11.82 -4.57 -3.50
C THR A 152 12.29 -3.24 -2.93
N ALA A 153 12.62 -3.18 -1.63
CA ALA A 153 13.16 -1.99 -1.02
C ALA A 153 14.50 -1.57 -1.66
N ALA A 154 15.40 -2.52 -1.95
CA ALA A 154 16.67 -2.26 -2.64
C ALA A 154 16.45 -1.67 -4.04
N THR A 155 15.44 -2.14 -4.78
CA THR A 155 15.05 -1.58 -6.08
C THR A 155 14.62 -0.12 -5.95
N PHE A 156 13.82 0.22 -4.94
CA PHE A 156 13.44 1.61 -4.69
C PHE A 156 14.62 2.47 -4.22
N TYR A 157 15.52 1.93 -3.40
CA TYR A 157 16.73 2.63 -2.98
C TYR A 157 17.70 2.91 -4.16
N ALA A 158 17.64 2.16 -5.26
CA ALA A 158 18.40 2.49 -6.45
C ALA A 158 18.07 3.89 -7.01
N PHE A 159 16.87 4.42 -6.74
CA PHE A 159 16.49 5.78 -7.11
C PHE A 159 17.26 6.87 -6.35
N LEU A 160 17.93 6.54 -5.25
CA LEU A 160 18.78 7.49 -4.52
C LEU A 160 19.98 7.97 -5.34
N VAL A 161 20.37 7.22 -6.38
CA VAL A 161 21.48 7.57 -7.25
C VAL A 161 21.10 8.62 -8.31
N THR A 162 19.81 8.92 -8.48
CA THR A 162 19.35 9.91 -9.46
C THR A 162 19.51 11.34 -8.95
N ASP A 163 19.84 12.27 -9.86
CA ASP A 163 19.93 13.70 -9.57
C ASP A 163 18.54 14.37 -9.40
N PHE A 164 17.47 13.69 -9.79
CA PHE A 164 16.11 14.21 -9.65
C PHE A 164 15.57 14.00 -8.23
N ALA A 165 15.54 15.07 -7.43
CA ALA A 165 15.21 15.05 -6.03
C ALA A 165 13.86 14.34 -5.72
N GLY A 166 12.81 14.56 -6.52
CA GLY A 166 11.52 13.93 -6.31
C GLY A 166 11.54 12.41 -6.43
N LEU A 167 12.36 11.86 -7.36
CA LEU A 167 12.50 10.43 -7.54
C LEU A 167 13.38 9.82 -6.43
N SER A 168 14.42 10.53 -6.00
CA SER A 168 15.25 10.13 -4.86
C SER A 168 14.43 10.08 -3.56
N GLU A 169 13.61 11.09 -3.29
CA GLU A 169 12.70 11.12 -2.14
C GLU A 169 11.68 9.96 -2.21
N LEU A 170 11.07 9.73 -3.39
CA LEU A 170 10.16 8.61 -3.60
C LEU A 170 10.84 7.26 -3.33
N GLY A 171 12.08 7.08 -3.79
CA GLY A 171 12.87 5.87 -3.55
C GLY A 171 13.12 5.63 -2.07
N LEU A 172 13.55 6.68 -1.35
CA LEU A 172 13.79 6.62 0.08
C LEU A 172 12.51 6.27 0.87
N LEU A 173 11.42 6.97 0.58
CA LEU A 173 10.15 6.77 1.29
C LEU A 173 9.54 5.41 1.02
N THR A 174 9.49 5.01 -0.25
CA THR A 174 8.88 3.72 -0.62
C THR A 174 9.75 2.56 -0.13
N GLY A 175 11.06 2.62 -0.32
CA GLY A 175 11.98 1.58 0.15
C GLY A 175 11.90 1.39 1.67
N THR A 176 11.99 2.47 2.44
CA THR A 176 11.87 2.41 3.90
C THR A 176 10.46 2.02 4.33
N GLY A 177 9.43 2.55 3.68
CA GLY A 177 8.04 2.23 3.97
C GLY A 177 7.72 0.74 3.79
N ILE A 178 8.24 0.11 2.73
CA ILE A 178 8.11 -1.34 2.49
C ILE A 178 8.72 -2.14 3.64
N LEU A 179 9.91 -1.78 4.11
CA LEU A 179 10.58 -2.48 5.22
C LEU A 179 9.81 -2.30 6.54
N LEU A 180 9.34 -1.09 6.84
CA LEU A 180 8.52 -0.81 8.03
C LEU A 180 7.20 -1.57 7.98
N LEU A 181 6.58 -1.65 6.81
CA LEU A 181 5.33 -2.37 6.62
C LEU A 181 5.55 -3.89 6.75
N ALA A 182 6.61 -4.44 6.15
CA ALA A 182 6.98 -5.83 6.32
C ALA A 182 7.23 -6.16 7.80
N LEU A 183 8.00 -5.33 8.50
CA LEU A 183 8.25 -5.47 9.94
C LEU A 183 6.94 -5.46 10.74
N SER A 184 6.04 -4.52 10.45
CA SER A 184 4.72 -4.43 11.09
C SER A 184 3.92 -5.73 10.89
N VAL A 185 3.86 -6.24 9.66
CA VAL A 185 3.15 -7.49 9.35
C VAL A 185 3.79 -8.68 10.08
N PHE A 186 5.12 -8.79 10.09
CA PHE A 186 5.82 -9.89 10.75
C PHE A 186 5.62 -9.92 12.27
N LEU A 187 5.50 -8.76 12.91
CA LEU A 187 5.29 -8.66 14.35
C LEU A 187 3.82 -8.80 14.74
N LEU A 188 2.95 -8.07 14.05
CA LEU A 188 1.54 -7.94 14.48
C LEU A 188 0.65 -9.07 13.98
N LEU A 189 0.91 -9.63 12.79
CA LEU A 189 0.07 -10.72 12.28
C LEU A 189 0.15 -11.98 13.16
N PRO A 190 1.32 -12.53 13.54
CA PRO A 190 1.41 -13.65 14.46
C PRO A 190 0.82 -13.34 15.84
N ALA A 191 1.03 -12.12 16.35
CA ALA A 191 0.47 -11.70 17.63
C ALA A 191 -1.07 -11.70 17.61
N LEU A 192 -1.66 -11.15 16.57
CA LEU A 192 -3.13 -11.15 16.37
C LEU A 192 -3.68 -12.56 16.18
N LEU A 193 -2.99 -13.42 15.41
CA LEU A 193 -3.37 -14.81 15.22
C LEU A 193 -3.36 -15.56 16.56
N THR A 194 -2.36 -15.33 17.39
CA THR A 194 -2.28 -15.93 18.73
C THR A 194 -3.39 -15.44 19.65
N LEU A 195 -3.66 -14.15 19.62
CA LEU A 195 -4.71 -13.53 20.45
C LEU A 195 -6.11 -14.04 20.08
N LEU A 196 -6.42 -14.15 18.79
CA LEU A 196 -7.76 -14.45 18.30
C LEU A 196 -7.99 -15.95 18.07
N TYR A 197 -6.97 -16.69 17.69
CA TYR A 197 -7.08 -18.11 17.32
C TYR A 197 -6.26 -19.08 18.18
N GLY A 198 -5.36 -18.58 19.05
CA GLY A 198 -4.50 -19.43 19.86
C GLY A 198 -5.23 -20.44 20.75
N ARG A 199 -6.44 -20.08 21.22
CA ARG A 199 -7.29 -20.96 22.06
C ARG A 199 -8.30 -21.78 21.26
N ARG A 200 -8.41 -21.63 19.95
CA ARG A 200 -9.41 -22.34 19.12
C ARG A 200 -8.81 -23.63 18.57
N ALA A 201 -9.36 -24.77 18.92
CA ALA A 201 -8.90 -26.08 18.45
C ALA A 201 -9.05 -26.23 16.93
N GLN A 202 -10.09 -25.68 16.35
CA GLN A 202 -10.34 -25.78 14.91
C GLN A 202 -10.69 -24.43 14.31
N LEU A 203 -10.07 -24.10 13.16
CA LEU A 203 -10.54 -23.02 12.33
C LEU A 203 -11.71 -23.51 11.47
N PRO A 204 -12.76 -22.72 11.29
CA PRO A 204 -13.78 -23.06 10.33
C PRO A 204 -13.16 -23.17 8.93
N ARG A 205 -13.62 -24.14 8.12
CA ARG A 205 -13.13 -24.36 6.76
C ARG A 205 -13.12 -23.06 5.96
N LEU A 206 -11.94 -22.60 5.54
CA LEU A 206 -11.76 -21.46 4.67
C LEU A 206 -11.61 -22.00 3.24
N TYR A 207 -12.53 -21.64 2.38
CA TYR A 207 -12.33 -21.85 0.95
C TYR A 207 -11.47 -20.70 0.43
N LEU A 208 -10.20 -20.94 0.22
CA LEU A 208 -9.38 -20.07 -0.61
C LEU A 208 -9.91 -20.15 -2.04
N HIS A 209 -10.38 -19.04 -2.56
CA HIS A 209 -10.86 -19.02 -3.94
C HIS A 209 -9.65 -19.09 -4.88
N SER A 210 -9.57 -20.13 -5.70
CA SER A 210 -8.40 -20.36 -6.56
C SER A 210 -8.29 -19.38 -7.73
N PHE A 211 -9.24 -18.45 -7.89
CA PHE A 211 -9.29 -17.48 -9.00
C PHE A 211 -8.96 -18.09 -10.39
N GLY A 212 -9.13 -19.39 -10.53
CA GLY A 212 -8.82 -20.10 -11.78
C GLY A 212 -7.35 -20.50 -11.95
N SER A 213 -6.49 -20.23 -10.97
CA SER A 213 -5.06 -20.64 -10.98
C SER A 213 -4.90 -22.15 -11.21
N ASP A 214 -5.80 -22.98 -10.66
CA ASP A 214 -5.81 -24.44 -10.87
C ASP A 214 -5.99 -24.82 -12.35
N ARG A 215 -6.79 -24.04 -13.11
CA ARG A 215 -6.99 -24.28 -14.54
C ARG A 215 -5.77 -23.86 -15.34
N LEU A 216 -5.18 -22.71 -15.00
CA LEU A 216 -3.96 -22.20 -15.63
C LEU A 216 -2.79 -23.14 -15.38
N CYS A 217 -2.58 -23.56 -14.13
CA CYS A 217 -1.56 -24.53 -13.78
C CYS A 217 -1.74 -25.87 -14.52
N ARG A 218 -2.95 -26.42 -14.54
CA ARG A 218 -3.23 -27.65 -15.28
C ARG A 218 -3.00 -27.50 -16.79
N ALA A 219 -3.39 -26.36 -17.38
CA ALA A 219 -3.14 -26.08 -18.79
C ALA A 219 -1.64 -25.99 -19.08
N ALA A 220 -0.87 -25.30 -18.24
CA ALA A 220 0.58 -25.19 -18.37
C ALA A 220 1.28 -26.54 -18.22
N LEU A 221 0.82 -27.40 -17.28
CA LEU A 221 1.36 -28.73 -17.07
C LEU A 221 0.99 -29.72 -18.18
N SER A 222 -0.21 -29.59 -18.75
CA SER A 222 -0.66 -30.49 -19.84
C SER A 222 0.03 -30.19 -21.18
N TRP A 223 0.44 -28.93 -21.40
CA TRP A 223 1.05 -28.47 -22.67
C TRP A 223 2.30 -27.61 -22.44
N PRO A 224 3.37 -28.15 -21.79
CA PRO A 224 4.53 -27.37 -21.36
C PRO A 224 5.30 -26.75 -22.53
N ARG A 225 5.45 -27.48 -23.65
CA ARG A 225 6.14 -27.00 -24.85
C ARG A 225 5.41 -25.84 -25.51
N THR A 226 4.08 -25.95 -25.62
CA THR A 226 3.24 -24.89 -26.22
C THR A 226 3.24 -23.64 -25.36
N THR A 227 3.21 -23.77 -24.04
CA THR A 227 3.27 -22.65 -23.09
C THR A 227 4.59 -21.88 -23.22
N ILE A 228 5.71 -22.61 -23.33
CA ILE A 228 7.05 -21.99 -23.54
C ILE A 228 7.14 -21.29 -24.90
N VAL A 229 6.62 -21.92 -25.96
CA VAL A 229 6.63 -21.32 -27.32
C VAL A 229 5.76 -20.06 -27.35
N ILE A 230 4.57 -20.09 -26.78
CA ILE A 230 3.71 -18.89 -26.69
C ILE A 230 4.38 -17.78 -25.89
N ALA A 231 4.99 -18.10 -24.75
CA ALA A 231 5.73 -17.12 -23.97
C ALA A 231 6.90 -16.50 -24.74
N ALA A 232 7.65 -17.32 -25.48
CA ALA A 232 8.78 -16.87 -26.29
C ALA A 232 8.38 -16.04 -27.52
N VAL A 233 7.17 -16.20 -28.04
CA VAL A 233 6.65 -15.42 -29.18
C VAL A 233 6.07 -14.06 -28.71
N LEU A 234 5.61 -13.99 -27.44
CA LEU A 234 5.02 -12.77 -26.86
C LEU A 234 6.06 -11.82 -26.24
N THR A 235 7.32 -12.26 -26.07
CA THR A 235 8.46 -11.47 -25.58
C THR A 235 9.36 -11.03 -26.72
#